data_c5e0dbaca648c5763c0513d89d0d850a
#
_entry.id   c5e0dbaca648c5763c0513d89d0d850a
#
_cell.length_a   1.000
_cell.length_b   1.000
_cell.length_c   1.000
_cell.angle_alpha   90.00
_cell.angle_beta   90.00
_cell.angle_gamma   90.00
#
_symmetry.space_group_name_H-M   'P 1'
#
loop_
_entity.id
_entity.type
_entity.pdbx_description
1 polymer ?
#
loop_
_entity_poly.entity_id
_entity_poly.type
_entity_poly.pdbx_seq_one_letter_code
_entity_poly.pdbx_strand_id
1 'polypeptide(L)'
;MDSYLPRLVDPWLTRLLGGLPAVMITGARAAGKTTTALRHAAEVVRLDVGHEATPFRADPEAALRNRREPLLLDEWQECAAVLGAVKRAVDQERRPGRFILTGSVRAEADPRSWPGVGRVVSVEMHPLTVREQVGYDGPPFLERLLSGELPGRVPGAPDLRDYVQIALRGGFPDAATESDEMLRGAWLADYARQLGEERPGPPNGVDGHRLGLFLNAYALNSAGIVTDTTLCQTAGINRRTADSYVRLLSNLGVIAQVPAWSSNRLKRLTRGPKRFISDAGLWGAITDADEALVMSDGNLLGRLIDTFVTSQLRAETSASARPPRLYHLRDGAGRHEVDLIVDLGHRGLVALEIKAKGAVNAADARHLVWLRDQLGDQVLAAAVLHTGPARYRLADGVDAVPICALWT
;
A
#
# COMPACT_ATOMS: atom_id res chain seq x y z
N MET A 1 9.64 23.24 -13.19
CA MET A 1 10.16 21.96 -12.66
C MET A 1 9.30 21.64 -11.46
N ASP A 2 8.44 20.65 -11.59
CA ASP A 2 7.66 20.18 -10.46
C ASP A 2 8.63 19.72 -9.38
N SER A 3 8.48 20.27 -8.17
CA SER A 3 9.36 19.93 -7.07
C SER A 3 9.09 18.48 -6.64
N TYR A 4 10.10 17.63 -6.69
CA TYR A 4 10.01 16.26 -6.21
C TYR A 4 9.55 16.23 -4.74
N LEU A 5 8.50 15.46 -4.46
CA LEU A 5 8.07 15.19 -3.10
C LEU A 5 8.91 14.03 -2.53
N PRO A 6 9.72 14.26 -1.48
CA PRO A 6 10.50 13.19 -0.85
C PRO A 6 9.62 12.02 -0.44
N ARG A 7 10.08 10.80 -0.73
CA ARG A 7 9.31 9.59 -0.47
C ARG A 7 9.82 8.88 0.80
N LEU A 8 8.90 8.25 1.51
CA LEU A 8 9.26 7.43 2.68
C LEU A 8 10.29 6.35 2.35
N VAL A 9 10.31 5.87 1.11
CA VAL A 9 11.25 4.84 0.65
C VAL A 9 12.63 5.37 0.30
N ASP A 10 12.84 6.70 0.10
CA ASP A 10 14.11 7.26 -0.36
C ASP A 10 15.33 6.90 0.53
N PRO A 11 15.24 7.04 1.88
CA PRO A 11 16.36 6.67 2.73
C PRO A 11 16.69 5.17 2.64
N TRP A 12 15.64 4.34 2.48
CA TRP A 12 15.81 2.90 2.35
C TRP A 12 16.39 2.51 0.99
N LEU A 13 15.95 3.12 -0.10
CA LEU A 13 16.51 2.92 -1.44
C LEU A 13 17.99 3.31 -1.49
N THR A 14 18.35 4.46 -0.91
CA THR A 14 19.76 4.90 -0.82
C THR A 14 20.61 3.86 -0.09
N ARG A 15 20.12 3.33 1.03
CA ARG A 15 20.82 2.31 1.80
C ARG A 15 20.96 0.99 1.05
N LEU A 16 19.91 0.56 0.34
CA LEU A 16 19.95 -0.66 -0.46
C LEU A 16 20.95 -0.55 -1.60
N LEU A 17 20.92 0.55 -2.35
CA LEU A 17 21.86 0.80 -3.46
C LEU A 17 23.30 0.93 -2.98
N GLY A 18 23.51 1.43 -1.76
CA GLY A 18 24.83 1.48 -1.14
C GLY A 18 25.37 0.11 -0.69
N GLY A 19 24.53 -0.93 -0.60
CA GLY A 19 24.93 -2.26 -0.10
C GLY A 19 24.63 -3.44 -1.04
N LEU A 20 23.75 -3.26 -2.01
CA LEU A 20 23.25 -4.34 -2.88
C LEU A 20 23.44 -4.01 -4.36
N PRO A 21 23.68 -5.03 -5.21
CA PRO A 21 23.94 -4.81 -6.63
C PRO A 21 22.73 -4.39 -7.44
N ALA A 22 21.51 -4.82 -7.06
CA ALA A 22 20.30 -4.50 -7.81
C ALA A 22 19.08 -4.36 -6.89
N VAL A 23 18.26 -3.35 -7.18
CA VAL A 23 17.01 -3.05 -6.49
C VAL A 23 15.88 -2.96 -7.51
N MET A 24 14.71 -3.54 -7.17
CA MET A 24 13.49 -3.41 -7.96
C MET A 24 12.47 -2.60 -7.19
N ILE A 25 11.95 -1.55 -7.80
CA ILE A 25 10.85 -0.74 -7.26
C ILE A 25 9.54 -1.21 -7.90
N THR A 26 8.65 -1.78 -7.11
CA THR A 26 7.33 -2.24 -7.54
C THR A 26 6.24 -1.39 -6.92
N GLY A 27 5.02 -1.44 -7.47
CA GLY A 27 3.86 -0.69 -6.93
C GLY A 27 2.90 -0.27 -8.04
N ALA A 28 1.80 0.36 -7.68
CA ALA A 28 0.75 0.77 -8.61
C ALA A 28 1.31 1.64 -9.76
N ARG A 29 0.64 1.59 -10.93
CA ARG A 29 0.90 2.56 -12.00
C ARG A 29 0.71 3.98 -11.47
N ALA A 30 1.43 4.93 -12.02
CA ALA A 30 1.37 6.34 -11.62
C ALA A 30 1.67 6.63 -10.13
N ALA A 31 2.23 5.67 -9.35
CA ALA A 31 2.64 5.90 -7.96
C ALA A 31 3.97 6.69 -7.83
N GLY A 32 4.62 7.05 -8.94
CA GLY A 32 5.86 7.83 -8.95
C GLY A 32 7.15 7.01 -8.96
N LYS A 33 7.09 5.71 -9.26
CA LYS A 33 8.26 4.79 -9.26
C LYS A 33 9.43 5.29 -10.11
N THR A 34 9.16 5.61 -11.38
CA THR A 34 10.16 6.14 -12.33
C THR A 34 10.77 7.44 -11.83
N THR A 35 9.94 8.37 -11.34
CA THR A 35 10.39 9.66 -10.80
C THR A 35 11.33 9.48 -9.61
N THR A 36 11.01 8.56 -8.70
CA THR A 36 11.87 8.23 -7.56
C THR A 36 13.16 7.53 -8.02
N ALA A 37 13.08 6.54 -8.91
CA ALA A 37 14.23 5.81 -9.43
C ALA A 37 15.24 6.71 -10.15
N LEU A 38 14.76 7.69 -10.93
CA LEU A 38 15.57 8.66 -11.65
C LEU A 38 16.50 9.47 -10.75
N ARG A 39 16.16 9.68 -9.48
CA ARG A 39 17.02 10.40 -8.52
C ARG A 39 18.27 9.63 -8.11
N HIS A 40 18.27 8.33 -8.32
CA HIS A 40 19.37 7.42 -7.97
C HIS A 40 20.12 6.90 -9.20
N ALA A 41 19.60 7.11 -10.41
CA ALA A 41 20.17 6.56 -11.64
C ALA A 41 21.20 7.49 -12.27
N ALA A 42 22.32 6.91 -12.76
CA ALA A 42 23.29 7.61 -13.58
C ALA A 42 22.97 7.51 -15.08
N GLU A 43 22.20 6.49 -15.48
CA GLU A 43 21.73 6.28 -16.84
C GLU A 43 20.34 5.62 -16.79
N VAL A 44 19.54 5.87 -17.81
CA VAL A 44 18.15 5.38 -17.92
C VAL A 44 17.94 4.71 -19.26
N VAL A 45 17.27 3.56 -19.25
CA VAL A 45 16.73 2.90 -20.43
C VAL A 45 15.25 2.64 -20.20
N ARG A 46 14.41 3.17 -21.09
CA ARG A 46 12.96 2.97 -21.07
C ARG A 46 12.59 1.81 -21.98
N LEU A 47 12.24 0.68 -21.37
CA LEU A 47 11.97 -0.56 -22.11
C LEU A 47 10.60 -0.59 -22.80
N ASP A 48 9.72 0.36 -22.49
CA ASP A 48 8.47 0.64 -23.20
C ASP A 48 8.68 1.48 -24.47
N VAL A 49 9.85 2.14 -24.61
CA VAL A 49 10.20 2.95 -25.79
C VAL A 49 10.93 2.09 -26.82
N GLY A 50 10.31 1.89 -27.99
CA GLY A 50 10.75 0.91 -28.99
C GLY A 50 12.23 0.96 -29.37
N HIS A 51 12.79 2.16 -29.65
CA HIS A 51 14.20 2.29 -30.06
C HIS A 51 15.18 2.03 -28.88
N GLU A 52 14.83 2.36 -27.65
CA GLU A 52 15.62 2.05 -26.44
C GLU A 52 15.56 0.55 -26.11
N ALA A 53 14.40 -0.09 -26.30
CA ALA A 53 14.17 -1.51 -26.04
C ALA A 53 14.80 -2.45 -27.07
N THR A 54 14.96 -2.00 -28.33
CA THR A 54 15.43 -2.86 -29.44
C THR A 54 16.74 -3.59 -29.13
N PRO A 55 17.83 -2.95 -28.60
CA PRO A 55 19.06 -3.66 -28.24
C PRO A 55 18.84 -4.71 -27.17
N PHE A 56 17.97 -4.44 -26.18
CA PHE A 56 17.67 -5.35 -25.07
C PHE A 56 16.80 -6.54 -25.51
N ARG A 57 15.94 -6.36 -26.53
CA ARG A 57 15.20 -7.47 -27.13
C ARG A 57 16.08 -8.37 -27.97
N ALA A 58 17.08 -7.80 -28.64
CA ALA A 58 18.02 -8.54 -29.48
C ALA A 58 19.05 -9.33 -28.64
N ASP A 59 19.78 -8.65 -27.76
CA ASP A 59 20.75 -9.25 -26.84
C ASP A 59 20.84 -8.41 -25.56
N PRO A 60 20.08 -8.78 -24.52
CA PRO A 60 20.05 -8.01 -23.26
C PRO A 60 21.41 -8.02 -22.54
N GLU A 61 22.26 -9.03 -22.70
CA GLU A 61 23.57 -9.07 -22.07
C GLU A 61 24.54 -8.09 -22.73
N ALA A 62 24.57 -8.07 -24.06
CA ALA A 62 25.38 -7.10 -24.79
C ALA A 62 24.89 -5.66 -24.52
N ALA A 63 23.57 -5.45 -24.46
CA ALA A 63 22.97 -4.15 -24.21
C ALA A 63 23.26 -3.59 -22.81
N LEU A 64 23.55 -4.43 -21.82
CA LEU A 64 23.97 -4.02 -20.46
C LEU A 64 25.44 -3.61 -20.37
N ARG A 65 26.29 -4.00 -21.34
CA ARG A 65 27.74 -3.72 -21.27
C ARG A 65 28.03 -2.24 -21.42
N ASN A 66 29.03 -1.76 -20.67
CA ASN A 66 29.56 -0.39 -20.75
C ASN A 66 28.52 0.70 -20.43
N ARG A 67 27.45 0.39 -19.71
CA ARG A 67 26.49 1.36 -19.22
C ARG A 67 26.99 2.05 -17.95
N ARG A 68 26.57 3.29 -17.76
CA ARG A 68 26.84 3.99 -16.49
C ARG A 68 25.92 3.45 -15.41
N GLU A 69 26.45 3.24 -14.23
CA GLU A 69 25.72 2.66 -13.09
C GLU A 69 25.60 3.69 -11.94
N PRO A 70 24.45 3.71 -11.22
CA PRO A 70 23.30 2.82 -11.33
C PRO A 70 22.54 2.99 -12.65
N LEU A 71 22.30 1.88 -13.36
CA LEU A 71 21.49 1.84 -14.57
C LEU A 71 20.02 1.58 -14.20
N LEU A 72 19.14 2.53 -14.56
CA LEU A 72 17.69 2.33 -14.44
C LEU A 72 17.17 1.62 -15.70
N LEU A 73 16.51 0.47 -15.48
CA LEU A 73 15.75 -0.29 -16.47
C LEU A 73 14.26 -0.07 -16.16
N ASP A 74 13.68 0.94 -16.82
CA ASP A 74 12.32 1.37 -16.56
C ASP A 74 11.31 0.51 -17.35
N GLU A 75 10.19 0.14 -16.71
CA GLU A 75 9.15 -0.76 -17.24
C GLU A 75 9.73 -2.10 -17.73
N TRP A 76 10.52 -2.76 -16.87
CA TRP A 76 11.24 -4.01 -17.18
C TRP A 76 10.35 -5.10 -17.79
N GLN A 77 9.05 -5.15 -17.49
CA GLN A 77 8.12 -6.16 -18.00
C GLN A 77 7.91 -6.08 -19.52
N GLU A 78 8.22 -4.95 -20.16
CA GLU A 78 8.18 -4.80 -21.62
C GLU A 78 9.33 -5.55 -22.32
N CYS A 79 10.34 -5.96 -21.54
CA CYS A 79 11.45 -6.80 -21.99
C CYS A 79 11.88 -7.76 -20.88
N ALA A 80 11.06 -8.77 -20.56
CA ALA A 80 11.27 -9.68 -19.41
C ALA A 80 12.63 -10.41 -19.42
N ALA A 81 13.25 -10.59 -20.60
CA ALA A 81 14.58 -11.20 -20.74
C ALA A 81 15.69 -10.42 -20.00
N VAL A 82 15.49 -9.12 -19.75
CA VAL A 82 16.43 -8.26 -19.02
C VAL A 82 16.69 -8.76 -17.60
N LEU A 83 15.71 -9.38 -16.95
CA LEU A 83 15.90 -9.93 -15.59
C LEU A 83 16.96 -11.04 -15.56
N GLY A 84 16.98 -11.88 -16.57
CA GLY A 84 18.01 -12.92 -16.72
C GLY A 84 19.40 -12.34 -16.94
N ALA A 85 19.49 -11.31 -17.76
CA ALA A 85 20.75 -10.61 -18.04
C ALA A 85 21.27 -9.87 -16.78
N VAL A 86 20.41 -9.15 -16.05
CA VAL A 86 20.77 -8.51 -14.77
C VAL A 86 21.27 -9.54 -13.76
N LYS A 87 20.57 -10.69 -13.63
CA LYS A 87 21.03 -11.76 -12.75
C LYS A 87 22.45 -12.21 -13.10
N ARG A 88 22.72 -12.53 -14.38
CA ARG A 88 24.05 -12.99 -14.81
C ARG A 88 25.11 -11.91 -14.60
N ALA A 89 24.79 -10.65 -14.90
CA ALA A 89 25.69 -9.53 -14.65
C ALA A 89 26.04 -9.37 -13.15
N VAL A 90 25.06 -9.56 -12.26
CA VAL A 90 25.26 -9.57 -10.80
C VAL A 90 26.07 -10.79 -10.35
N ASP A 91 25.84 -11.97 -10.94
CA ASP A 91 26.61 -13.18 -10.62
C ASP A 91 28.09 -13.05 -11.05
N GLN A 92 28.37 -12.34 -12.15
CA GLN A 92 29.74 -12.07 -12.62
C GLN A 92 30.47 -11.04 -11.76
N GLU A 93 29.75 -9.98 -11.36
CA GLU A 93 30.34 -8.90 -10.56
C GLU A 93 29.36 -8.39 -9.52
N ARG A 94 29.62 -8.69 -8.24
CA ARG A 94 28.79 -8.34 -7.08
C ARG A 94 29.26 -7.04 -6.43
N ARG A 95 29.12 -5.90 -7.10
CA ARG A 95 29.32 -4.59 -6.45
C ARG A 95 27.99 -3.86 -6.24
N PRO A 96 27.90 -3.00 -5.21
CA PRO A 96 26.68 -2.24 -4.93
C PRO A 96 26.31 -1.26 -6.04
N GLY A 97 25.02 -0.90 -6.12
CA GLY A 97 24.53 0.20 -6.92
C GLY A 97 24.63 0.02 -8.43
N ARG A 98 24.47 -1.21 -8.94
CA ARG A 98 24.58 -1.46 -10.38
C ARG A 98 23.28 -1.23 -11.13
N PHE A 99 22.16 -1.77 -10.63
CA PHE A 99 20.90 -1.79 -11.35
C PHE A 99 19.74 -1.32 -10.48
N ILE A 100 18.88 -0.53 -11.09
CA ILE A 100 17.54 -0.20 -10.59
C ILE A 100 16.55 -0.68 -11.64
N LEU A 101 15.52 -1.42 -11.23
CA LEU A 101 14.44 -1.84 -12.09
C LEU A 101 13.13 -1.23 -11.58
N THR A 102 12.31 -0.73 -12.48
CA THR A 102 10.96 -0.29 -12.14
C THR A 102 9.94 -1.05 -12.97
N GLY A 103 8.78 -1.30 -12.40
CA GLY A 103 7.67 -1.93 -13.09
C GLY A 103 6.39 -1.90 -12.29
N SER A 104 5.28 -1.88 -12.99
CA SER A 104 3.94 -1.90 -12.40
C SER A 104 3.46 -3.31 -12.04
N VAL A 105 4.18 -4.36 -12.45
CA VAL A 105 3.86 -5.75 -12.17
C VAL A 105 4.88 -6.33 -11.21
N ARG A 106 4.43 -7.13 -10.24
CA ARG A 106 5.34 -7.88 -9.37
C ARG A 106 5.93 -9.04 -10.16
N ALA A 107 7.25 -9.07 -10.28
CA ALA A 107 7.98 -10.11 -11.01
C ALA A 107 7.74 -11.52 -10.46
N GLU A 108 7.39 -11.64 -9.19
CA GLU A 108 7.10 -12.90 -8.48
C GLU A 108 5.81 -13.58 -8.95
N ALA A 109 5.02 -12.94 -9.80
CA ALA A 109 3.77 -13.52 -10.31
C ALA A 109 3.97 -14.75 -11.20
N ASP A 110 5.17 -14.92 -11.77
CA ASP A 110 5.58 -16.16 -12.45
C ASP A 110 6.92 -16.66 -11.90
N PRO A 111 6.89 -17.68 -11.00
CA PRO A 111 8.11 -18.28 -10.45
C PRO A 111 9.07 -18.85 -11.49
N ARG A 112 8.57 -19.15 -12.72
CA ARG A 112 9.41 -19.67 -13.81
C ARG A 112 10.20 -18.58 -14.52
N SER A 113 9.69 -17.34 -14.48
CA SER A 113 10.29 -16.17 -15.13
C SER A 113 11.11 -15.29 -14.19
N TRP A 114 11.17 -15.59 -12.86
CA TRP A 114 11.90 -14.81 -11.87
C TRP A 114 13.29 -15.36 -11.56
N PRO A 115 14.31 -15.04 -12.37
CA PRO A 115 15.68 -15.48 -12.12
C PRO A 115 16.41 -14.68 -11.03
N GLY A 116 15.81 -13.60 -10.51
CA GLY A 116 16.44 -12.62 -9.61
C GLY A 116 16.50 -12.99 -8.13
N VAL A 117 16.04 -14.18 -7.72
CA VAL A 117 16.05 -14.62 -6.31
C VAL A 117 17.44 -14.50 -5.69
N GLY A 118 17.56 -13.68 -4.63
CA GLY A 118 18.81 -13.42 -3.92
C GLY A 118 19.80 -12.49 -4.64
N ARG A 119 19.45 -11.94 -5.81
CA ARG A 119 20.26 -10.97 -6.60
C ARG A 119 19.63 -9.60 -6.67
N VAL A 120 18.31 -9.55 -6.67
CA VAL A 120 17.54 -8.32 -6.74
C VAL A 120 16.63 -8.25 -5.51
N VAL A 121 16.67 -7.14 -4.79
CA VAL A 121 15.77 -6.90 -3.65
C VAL A 121 14.63 -5.99 -4.11
N SER A 122 13.40 -6.44 -3.83
CA SER A 122 12.21 -5.67 -4.18
C SER A 122 11.82 -4.70 -3.06
N VAL A 123 11.45 -3.48 -3.44
CA VAL A 123 10.89 -2.44 -2.59
C VAL A 123 9.50 -2.10 -3.12
N GLU A 124 8.49 -2.23 -2.28
CA GLU A 124 7.13 -1.82 -2.64
C GLU A 124 6.96 -0.32 -2.39
N MET A 125 6.55 0.41 -3.43
CA MET A 125 6.25 1.82 -3.38
C MET A 125 4.74 2.04 -3.47
N HIS A 126 4.21 2.72 -2.47
CA HIS A 126 2.78 3.07 -2.38
C HIS A 126 2.51 4.45 -3.01
N PRO A 127 1.25 4.81 -3.30
CA PRO A 127 0.86 6.21 -3.49
C PRO A 127 1.35 7.11 -2.35
N LEU A 128 1.41 8.42 -2.55
CA LEU A 128 1.86 9.38 -1.53
C LEU A 128 1.02 9.26 -0.25
N THR A 129 1.69 9.18 0.88
CA THR A 129 1.04 9.40 2.17
C THR A 129 0.78 10.90 2.39
N VAL A 130 -0.13 11.23 3.31
CA VAL A 130 -0.31 12.63 3.72
C VAL A 130 0.99 13.18 4.31
N ARG A 131 1.74 12.36 5.03
CA ARG A 131 3.06 12.71 5.56
C ARG A 131 4.01 13.20 4.47
N GLU A 132 4.07 12.51 3.32
CA GLU A 132 4.88 12.90 2.17
C GLU A 132 4.32 14.18 1.49
N GLN A 133 3.00 14.30 1.39
CA GLN A 133 2.33 15.47 0.80
C GLN A 133 2.58 16.76 1.60
N VAL A 134 2.60 16.68 2.95
CA VAL A 134 2.86 17.85 3.82
C VAL A 134 4.35 18.05 4.13
N GLY A 135 5.22 17.15 3.65
CA GLY A 135 6.67 17.25 3.86
C GLY A 135 7.13 17.02 5.31
N TYR A 136 6.37 16.22 6.08
CA TYR A 136 6.78 15.90 7.45
C TYR A 136 7.95 14.90 7.45
N ASP A 137 9.11 15.30 7.97
CA ASP A 137 10.37 14.55 8.01
C ASP A 137 10.71 13.95 9.39
N GLY A 138 9.84 14.15 10.39
CA GLY A 138 10.01 13.61 11.75
C GLY A 138 9.99 12.08 11.82
N PRO A 139 10.14 11.48 13.02
CA PRO A 139 10.11 10.03 13.19
C PRO A 139 8.78 9.40 12.74
N PRO A 140 8.78 8.11 12.31
CA PRO A 140 7.57 7.38 11.98
C PRO A 140 6.54 7.35 13.11
N PHE A 141 5.26 7.29 12.75
CA PHE A 141 4.18 7.25 13.75
C PHE A 141 4.33 6.10 14.74
N LEU A 142 4.66 4.90 14.27
CA LEU A 142 4.83 3.74 15.15
C LEU A 142 5.97 3.94 16.14
N GLU A 143 7.07 4.58 15.76
CA GLU A 143 8.17 4.88 16.68
C GLU A 143 7.73 5.86 17.76
N ARG A 144 7.05 6.96 17.37
CA ARG A 144 6.53 7.96 18.30
C ARG A 144 5.44 7.40 19.23
N LEU A 145 4.59 6.51 18.74
CA LEU A 145 3.59 5.83 19.56
C LEU A 145 4.26 4.95 20.63
N LEU A 146 5.31 4.21 20.25
CA LEU A 146 6.05 3.31 21.15
C LEU A 146 6.92 4.06 22.16
N SER A 147 7.53 5.19 21.77
CA SER A 147 8.31 6.06 22.67
C SER A 147 7.44 6.97 23.55
N GLY A 148 6.13 7.07 23.25
CA GLY A 148 5.22 7.97 23.95
C GLY A 148 5.33 9.44 23.53
N GLU A 149 6.05 9.75 22.45
CA GLU A 149 6.37 11.11 21.97
C GLU A 149 5.27 11.73 21.10
N LEU A 150 4.09 11.15 21.05
CA LEU A 150 2.95 11.75 20.35
C LEU A 150 2.45 12.99 21.10
N PRO A 151 2.10 14.07 20.40
CA PRO A 151 1.62 15.29 21.02
C PRO A 151 0.30 15.07 21.77
N GLY A 152 0.11 15.74 22.90
CA GLY A 152 -1.15 15.68 23.66
C GLY A 152 -2.32 16.36 22.92
N ARG A 153 -2.03 17.33 22.06
CA ARG A 153 -2.98 17.98 21.16
C ARG A 153 -2.27 18.43 19.90
N VAL A 154 -2.92 18.26 18.75
CA VAL A 154 -2.42 18.74 17.45
C VAL A 154 -3.11 20.07 17.12
N PRO A 155 -2.38 21.20 17.10
CA PRO A 155 -2.93 22.47 16.66
C PRO A 155 -3.33 22.42 15.18
N GLY A 156 -4.49 22.98 14.84
CA GLY A 156 -4.97 22.95 13.45
C GLY A 156 -5.28 21.52 12.93
N ALA A 157 -5.54 20.57 13.83
CA ALA A 157 -5.94 19.22 13.43
C ALA A 157 -7.16 19.27 12.52
N PRO A 158 -7.20 18.43 11.47
CA PRO A 158 -8.36 18.26 10.59
C PRO A 158 -9.61 17.91 11.38
N ASP A 159 -10.77 18.44 10.99
CA ASP A 159 -12.05 17.92 11.43
C ASP A 159 -12.49 16.70 10.61
N LEU A 160 -13.69 16.15 10.89
CA LEU A 160 -14.17 14.96 10.18
C LEU A 160 -14.31 15.19 8.68
N ARG A 161 -14.79 16.37 8.28
CA ARG A 161 -14.95 16.74 6.87
C ARG A 161 -13.62 16.87 6.18
N ASP A 162 -12.67 17.51 6.81
CA ASP A 162 -11.28 17.63 6.32
C ASP A 162 -10.65 16.24 6.11
N TYR A 163 -10.85 15.31 7.05
CA TYR A 163 -10.37 13.93 6.89
C TYR A 163 -11.00 13.23 5.68
N VAL A 164 -12.30 13.42 5.44
CA VAL A 164 -12.98 12.86 4.24
C VAL A 164 -12.37 13.46 2.97
N GLN A 165 -12.18 14.77 2.91
CA GLN A 165 -11.55 15.45 1.76
C GLN A 165 -10.12 14.98 1.53
N ILE A 166 -9.31 14.87 2.59
CA ILE A 166 -7.93 14.35 2.53
C ILE A 166 -7.93 12.91 2.01
N ALA A 167 -8.82 12.06 2.51
CA ALA A 167 -8.93 10.67 2.09
C ALA A 167 -9.36 10.55 0.61
N LEU A 168 -10.37 11.30 0.18
CA LEU A 168 -10.87 11.29 -1.20
C LEU A 168 -9.88 11.93 -2.20
N ARG A 169 -9.00 12.83 -1.74
CA ARG A 169 -7.89 13.33 -2.57
C ARG A 169 -6.96 12.20 -3.00
N GLY A 170 -6.73 11.22 -2.11
CA GLY A 170 -5.84 10.10 -2.35
C GLY A 170 -4.35 10.45 -2.36
N GLY A 171 -3.55 9.51 -2.83
CA GLY A 171 -2.10 9.62 -2.83
C GLY A 171 -1.43 9.40 -4.19
N PHE A 172 -2.17 9.19 -5.27
CA PHE A 172 -1.56 9.17 -6.61
C PHE A 172 -0.97 10.54 -6.92
N PRO A 173 0.35 10.67 -7.21
CA PRO A 173 1.02 11.97 -7.30
C PRO A 173 0.27 12.99 -8.18
N ASP A 174 -0.11 12.61 -9.40
CA ASP A 174 -0.79 13.51 -10.33
C ASP A 174 -2.14 14.00 -9.79
N ALA A 175 -2.90 13.15 -9.11
CA ALA A 175 -4.16 13.52 -8.46
C ALA A 175 -3.93 14.28 -7.15
N ALA A 176 -3.01 13.83 -6.31
CA ALA A 176 -2.77 14.38 -4.97
C ALA A 176 -2.20 15.80 -5.02
N THR A 177 -1.42 16.14 -6.06
CA THR A 177 -0.84 17.49 -6.26
C THR A 177 -1.72 18.41 -7.09
N GLU A 178 -2.77 17.89 -7.74
CA GLU A 178 -3.74 18.70 -8.47
C GLU A 178 -4.63 19.51 -7.50
N SER A 179 -4.60 20.81 -7.67
CA SER A 179 -5.38 21.75 -6.83
C SER A 179 -6.85 21.86 -7.24
N ASP A 180 -7.14 21.67 -8.53
CA ASP A 180 -8.50 21.66 -9.07
C ASP A 180 -9.17 20.31 -8.77
N GLU A 181 -10.21 20.35 -7.95
CA GLU A 181 -10.96 19.18 -7.52
C GLU A 181 -11.64 18.43 -8.68
N MET A 182 -12.10 19.18 -9.70
CA MET A 182 -12.74 18.59 -10.87
C MET A 182 -11.72 17.82 -11.72
N LEU A 183 -10.54 18.39 -11.95
CA LEU A 183 -9.47 17.73 -12.70
C LEU A 183 -8.94 16.50 -11.96
N ARG A 184 -8.77 16.62 -10.65
CA ARG A 184 -8.40 15.47 -9.79
C ARG A 184 -9.43 14.36 -9.86
N GLY A 185 -10.73 14.70 -9.73
CA GLY A 185 -11.83 13.73 -9.86
C GLY A 185 -11.85 13.05 -11.22
N ALA A 186 -11.67 13.81 -12.30
CA ALA A 186 -11.59 13.27 -13.65
C ALA A 186 -10.41 12.31 -13.82
N TRP A 187 -9.24 12.64 -13.28
CA TRP A 187 -8.06 11.75 -13.30
C TRP A 187 -8.31 10.42 -12.59
N LEU A 188 -8.85 10.49 -11.36
CA LEU A 188 -9.15 9.28 -10.56
C LEU A 188 -10.23 8.43 -11.21
N ALA A 189 -11.28 9.04 -11.75
CA ALA A 189 -12.35 8.34 -12.46
C ALA A 189 -11.83 7.63 -13.72
N ASP A 190 -10.98 8.31 -14.52
CA ASP A 190 -10.37 7.71 -15.72
C ASP A 190 -9.43 6.55 -15.34
N TYR A 191 -8.62 6.70 -14.28
CA TYR A 191 -7.76 5.64 -13.77
C TYR A 191 -8.59 4.43 -13.33
N ALA A 192 -9.68 4.63 -12.56
CA ALA A 192 -10.59 3.57 -12.13
C ALA A 192 -11.26 2.86 -13.33
N ARG A 193 -11.70 3.62 -14.35
CA ARG A 193 -12.29 3.08 -15.59
C ARG A 193 -11.27 2.21 -16.34
N GLN A 194 -10.03 2.68 -16.53
CA GLN A 194 -8.98 1.92 -17.21
C GLN A 194 -8.68 0.58 -16.53
N LEU A 195 -8.76 0.51 -15.17
CA LEU A 195 -8.58 -0.74 -14.44
C LEU A 195 -9.68 -1.78 -14.76
N GLY A 196 -10.91 -1.33 -14.99
CA GLY A 196 -12.04 -2.19 -15.37
C GLY A 196 -12.02 -2.61 -16.85
N GLU A 197 -11.39 -1.82 -17.72
CA GLU A 197 -11.34 -2.06 -19.16
C GLU A 197 -10.11 -2.87 -19.60
N GLU A 198 -9.20 -3.24 -18.66
CA GLU A 198 -7.90 -3.77 -19.02
C GLU A 198 -7.95 -5.05 -19.85
N ARG A 199 -7.48 -4.82 -21.04
CA ARG A 199 -6.84 -5.54 -22.15
C ARG A 199 -7.22 -7.00 -22.38
N PRO A 200 -7.45 -7.36 -23.63
CA PRO A 200 -7.42 -8.75 -24.04
C PRO A 200 -5.99 -9.29 -23.79
N GLY A 201 -5.84 -10.04 -22.70
CA GLY A 201 -4.67 -10.90 -22.51
C GLY A 201 -4.67 -12.05 -23.53
N PRO A 202 -3.57 -12.84 -23.64
CA PRO A 202 -3.52 -14.00 -24.52
C PRO A 202 -4.65 -14.99 -24.20
N PRO A 203 -4.99 -15.97 -24.99
CA PRO A 203 -6.26 -16.59 -25.40
C PRO A 203 -7.32 -16.96 -24.33
N ASN A 204 -7.16 -16.52 -23.10
CA ASN A 204 -8.16 -16.60 -22.03
C ASN A 204 -8.52 -15.19 -21.52
N GLY A 205 -8.85 -14.26 -22.43
CA GLY A 205 -9.04 -12.84 -22.19
C GLY A 205 -9.81 -12.52 -20.90
N VAL A 206 -9.29 -11.55 -20.14
CA VAL A 206 -10.00 -10.98 -18.99
C VAL A 206 -11.23 -10.25 -19.54
N ASP A 207 -12.42 -10.66 -19.07
CA ASP A 207 -13.67 -9.93 -19.36
C ASP A 207 -13.66 -8.63 -18.53
N GLY A 208 -13.39 -7.51 -19.21
CA GLY A 208 -13.28 -6.20 -18.58
C GLY A 208 -14.55 -5.77 -17.84
N HIS A 209 -15.73 -6.09 -18.37
CA HIS A 209 -17.00 -5.79 -17.70
C HIS A 209 -17.10 -6.54 -16.36
N ARG A 210 -16.81 -7.84 -16.33
CA ARG A 210 -16.80 -8.63 -15.09
C ARG A 210 -15.70 -8.23 -14.12
N LEU A 211 -14.54 -7.83 -14.63
CA LEU A 211 -13.46 -7.28 -13.80
C LEU A 211 -13.91 -5.97 -13.13
N GLY A 212 -14.59 -5.08 -13.86
CA GLY A 212 -15.16 -3.84 -13.31
C GLY A 212 -16.19 -4.11 -12.23
N LEU A 213 -17.12 -5.05 -12.44
CA LEU A 213 -18.11 -5.47 -11.43
C LEU A 213 -17.43 -6.06 -10.18
N PHE A 214 -16.38 -6.88 -10.38
CA PHE A 214 -15.63 -7.47 -9.28
C PHE A 214 -14.86 -6.39 -8.49
N LEU A 215 -14.22 -5.44 -9.17
CA LEU A 215 -13.50 -4.33 -8.56
C LEU A 215 -14.45 -3.43 -7.75
N ASN A 216 -15.64 -3.12 -8.28
CA ASN A 216 -16.65 -2.36 -7.56
C ASN A 216 -17.15 -3.11 -6.32
N ALA A 217 -17.48 -4.40 -6.45
CA ALA A 217 -17.86 -5.23 -5.32
C ALA A 217 -16.76 -5.31 -4.25
N TYR A 218 -15.50 -5.38 -4.67
CA TYR A 218 -14.35 -5.36 -3.79
C TYR A 218 -14.21 -4.03 -3.05
N ALA A 219 -14.38 -2.89 -3.76
CA ALA A 219 -14.31 -1.55 -3.22
C ALA A 219 -15.43 -1.28 -2.20
N LEU A 220 -16.67 -1.62 -2.52
CA LEU A 220 -17.81 -1.51 -1.60
C LEU A 220 -17.62 -2.36 -0.32
N ASN A 221 -16.76 -3.37 -0.37
CA ASN A 221 -16.38 -4.19 0.78
C ASN A 221 -14.97 -3.85 1.32
N SER A 222 -14.36 -2.73 0.92
CA SER A 222 -13.09 -2.26 1.46
C SER A 222 -13.17 -2.12 2.98
N ALA A 223 -12.08 -2.39 3.67
CA ALA A 223 -12.01 -2.45 5.13
C ALA A 223 -12.91 -3.53 5.77
N GLY A 224 -13.43 -4.47 4.97
CA GLY A 224 -14.32 -5.54 5.43
C GLY A 224 -13.73 -6.94 5.27
N ILE A 225 -14.35 -7.88 6.00
CA ILE A 225 -14.08 -9.32 5.89
C ILE A 225 -15.25 -9.93 5.10
N VAL A 226 -15.18 -9.82 3.78
CA VAL A 226 -16.16 -10.42 2.87
C VAL A 226 -15.68 -11.78 2.39
N THR A 227 -16.60 -12.72 2.19
CA THR A 227 -16.27 -14.05 1.67
C THR A 227 -16.00 -13.98 0.16
N ASP A 228 -15.15 -14.88 -0.36
CA ASP A 228 -14.94 -15.02 -1.80
C ASP A 228 -16.27 -15.34 -2.52
N THR A 229 -17.14 -16.13 -1.88
CA THR A 229 -18.47 -16.47 -2.41
C THR A 229 -19.32 -15.23 -2.66
N THR A 230 -19.36 -14.29 -1.71
CA THR A 230 -20.12 -13.04 -1.87
C THR A 230 -19.59 -12.22 -3.04
N LEU A 231 -18.27 -12.04 -3.15
CA LEU A 231 -17.66 -11.31 -4.28
C LEU A 231 -17.93 -12.00 -5.62
N CYS A 232 -17.85 -13.33 -5.67
CA CYS A 232 -18.15 -14.09 -6.87
C CYS A 232 -19.61 -13.93 -7.31
N GLN A 233 -20.54 -13.99 -6.37
CA GLN A 233 -21.99 -13.82 -6.65
C GLN A 233 -22.29 -12.42 -7.17
N THR A 234 -21.76 -11.38 -6.52
CA THR A 234 -21.97 -9.99 -6.94
C THR A 234 -21.43 -9.71 -8.34
N ALA A 235 -20.27 -10.26 -8.68
CA ALA A 235 -19.65 -10.07 -10.00
C ALA A 235 -20.11 -11.09 -11.07
N GLY A 236 -20.96 -12.05 -10.73
CA GLY A 236 -21.41 -13.10 -11.65
C GLY A 236 -20.29 -13.99 -12.18
N ILE A 237 -19.26 -14.28 -11.36
CA ILE A 237 -18.09 -15.05 -11.75
C ILE A 237 -17.88 -16.28 -10.85
N ASN A 238 -17.11 -17.24 -11.34
CA ASN A 238 -16.70 -18.39 -10.53
C ASN A 238 -15.45 -18.07 -9.69
N ARG A 239 -15.14 -18.93 -8.70
CA ARG A 239 -13.99 -18.76 -7.79
C ARG A 239 -12.65 -18.67 -8.52
N ARG A 240 -12.43 -19.50 -9.55
CA ARG A 240 -11.16 -19.50 -10.31
C ARG A 240 -10.93 -18.16 -11.01
N THR A 241 -11.99 -17.57 -11.55
CA THR A 241 -11.94 -16.23 -12.15
C THR A 241 -11.68 -15.16 -11.09
N ALA A 242 -12.36 -15.24 -9.94
CA ALA A 242 -12.13 -14.31 -8.82
C ALA A 242 -10.69 -14.39 -8.30
N ASP A 243 -10.12 -15.59 -8.13
CA ASP A 243 -8.72 -15.77 -7.73
C ASP A 243 -7.75 -15.16 -8.75
N SER A 244 -8.08 -15.25 -10.06
CA SER A 244 -7.31 -14.62 -11.13
C SER A 244 -7.39 -13.09 -11.05
N TYR A 245 -8.58 -12.54 -10.81
CA TYR A 245 -8.79 -11.09 -10.65
C TYR A 245 -8.10 -10.54 -9.40
N VAL A 246 -8.15 -11.25 -8.28
CA VAL A 246 -7.42 -10.88 -7.07
C VAL A 246 -5.92 -10.85 -7.34
N ARG A 247 -5.37 -11.86 -8.01
CA ARG A 247 -3.93 -11.87 -8.39
C ARG A 247 -3.58 -10.69 -9.30
N LEU A 248 -4.38 -10.45 -10.34
CA LEU A 248 -4.17 -9.35 -11.27
C LEU A 248 -4.16 -7.99 -10.54
N LEU A 249 -5.23 -7.69 -9.80
CA LEU A 249 -5.38 -6.41 -9.11
C LEU A 249 -4.35 -6.22 -7.97
N SER A 250 -3.95 -7.31 -7.31
CA SER A 250 -2.86 -7.28 -6.32
C SER A 250 -1.51 -7.00 -6.98
N ASN A 251 -1.24 -7.62 -8.14
CA ASN A 251 -0.02 -7.39 -8.90
C ASN A 251 0.07 -5.96 -9.42
N LEU A 252 -1.07 -5.40 -9.83
CA LEU A 252 -1.18 -3.99 -10.24
C LEU A 252 -1.12 -3.01 -9.06
N GLY A 253 -1.09 -3.49 -7.83
CA GLY A 253 -1.06 -2.64 -6.63
C GLY A 253 -2.37 -1.90 -6.34
N VAL A 254 -3.50 -2.34 -6.96
CA VAL A 254 -4.83 -1.72 -6.82
C VAL A 254 -5.53 -2.15 -5.55
N ILE A 255 -5.38 -3.42 -5.19
CA ILE A 255 -5.98 -4.00 -3.99
C ILE A 255 -4.91 -4.49 -3.01
N ALA A 256 -5.30 -4.52 -1.76
CA ALA A 256 -4.49 -5.05 -0.66
C ALA A 256 -5.30 -6.00 0.20
N GLN A 257 -4.61 -6.91 0.85
CA GLN A 257 -5.18 -7.83 1.81
C GLN A 257 -4.39 -7.75 3.12
N VAL A 258 -5.10 -7.56 4.22
CA VAL A 258 -4.53 -7.63 5.56
C VAL A 258 -4.97 -8.97 6.16
N PRO A 259 -4.04 -9.94 6.35
CA PRO A 259 -4.39 -11.27 6.82
C PRO A 259 -4.86 -11.24 8.28
N ALA A 260 -5.56 -12.29 8.69
CA ALA A 260 -6.01 -12.42 10.07
C ALA A 260 -4.85 -12.76 11.00
N TRP A 261 -4.78 -12.11 12.16
CA TRP A 261 -3.85 -12.44 13.22
C TRP A 261 -4.39 -13.57 14.10
N SER A 262 -3.48 -14.41 14.58
CA SER A 262 -3.75 -15.41 15.63
C SER A 262 -2.45 -15.74 16.33
N SER A 263 -2.47 -15.99 17.65
CA SER A 263 -1.32 -16.50 18.40
C SER A 263 -0.82 -17.83 17.79
N ASN A 264 -1.72 -18.68 17.35
CA ASN A 264 -1.37 -19.86 16.54
C ASN A 264 -1.14 -19.46 15.08
N ARG A 265 0.12 -19.48 14.65
CA ARG A 265 0.52 -19.09 13.29
C ARG A 265 -0.16 -19.88 12.17
N LEU A 266 -0.47 -21.17 12.39
CA LEU A 266 -1.18 -21.99 11.39
C LEU A 266 -2.63 -21.55 11.22
N LYS A 267 -3.29 -21.08 12.29
CA LYS A 267 -4.65 -20.55 12.20
C LYS A 267 -4.73 -19.21 11.44
N ARG A 268 -3.61 -18.48 11.30
CA ARG A 268 -3.55 -17.27 10.46
C ARG A 268 -3.80 -17.57 9.00
N LEU A 269 -3.41 -18.76 8.53
CA LEU A 269 -3.51 -19.18 7.13
C LEU A 269 -4.93 -19.59 6.71
N THR A 270 -5.81 -19.89 7.66
CA THR A 270 -7.16 -20.43 7.39
C THR A 270 -8.29 -19.42 7.55
N ARG A 271 -8.00 -18.21 8.06
CA ARG A 271 -8.97 -17.15 8.26
C ARG A 271 -8.94 -16.17 7.09
N GLY A 272 -10.12 -15.67 6.72
CA GLY A 272 -10.26 -14.68 5.63
C GLY A 272 -9.53 -13.37 5.95
N PRO A 273 -8.90 -12.74 4.96
CA PRO A 273 -8.26 -11.44 5.12
C PRO A 273 -9.29 -10.30 5.16
N LYS A 274 -8.95 -9.21 5.83
CA LYS A 274 -9.61 -7.91 5.64
C LYS A 274 -9.12 -7.33 4.31
N ARG A 275 -10.03 -6.83 3.48
CA ARG A 275 -9.77 -6.44 2.09
C ARG A 275 -9.76 -4.92 1.98
N PHE A 276 -8.87 -4.38 1.14
CA PHE A 276 -8.74 -2.95 0.95
C PHE A 276 -8.49 -2.59 -0.51
N ILE A 277 -9.05 -1.49 -0.98
CA ILE A 277 -8.47 -0.74 -2.09
C ILE A 277 -7.20 -0.07 -1.56
N SER A 278 -6.14 -0.06 -2.35
CA SER A 278 -4.81 0.39 -1.90
C SER A 278 -4.72 1.90 -1.63
N ASP A 279 -5.64 2.67 -2.19
CA ASP A 279 -5.70 4.14 -2.07
C ASP A 279 -7.14 4.59 -1.84
N ALA A 280 -7.34 5.54 -0.92
CA ALA A 280 -8.68 5.98 -0.53
C ALA A 280 -9.35 6.88 -1.58
N GLY A 281 -8.58 7.68 -2.34
CA GLY A 281 -9.11 8.45 -3.47
C GLY A 281 -9.57 7.53 -4.61
N LEU A 282 -8.78 6.50 -4.89
CA LEU A 282 -9.18 5.46 -5.86
C LEU A 282 -10.43 4.70 -5.38
N TRP A 283 -10.56 4.44 -4.07
CA TRP A 283 -11.78 3.87 -3.51
C TRP A 283 -13.00 4.74 -3.80
N GLY A 284 -12.90 6.06 -3.58
CA GLY A 284 -13.96 7.02 -3.89
C GLY A 284 -14.35 6.97 -5.36
N ALA A 285 -13.38 6.97 -6.27
CA ALA A 285 -13.63 6.92 -7.71
C ALA A 285 -14.27 5.61 -8.19
N ILE A 286 -13.86 4.45 -7.63
CA ILE A 286 -14.46 3.15 -7.98
C ILE A 286 -15.89 3.03 -7.48
N THR A 287 -16.20 3.60 -6.30
CA THR A 287 -17.53 3.52 -5.67
C THR A 287 -18.44 4.67 -6.05
N ASP A 288 -17.97 5.62 -6.86
CA ASP A 288 -18.65 6.87 -7.20
C ASP A 288 -19.09 7.64 -5.93
N ALA A 289 -18.25 7.62 -4.90
CA ALA A 289 -18.54 8.23 -3.60
C ALA A 289 -17.84 9.57 -3.47
N ASP A 290 -18.64 10.64 -3.40
CA ASP A 290 -18.19 11.99 -3.06
C ASP A 290 -18.30 12.28 -1.55
N GLU A 291 -17.85 13.46 -1.14
CA GLU A 291 -17.93 13.93 0.24
C GLU A 291 -19.36 13.88 0.79
N ALA A 292 -20.35 14.33 0.01
CA ALA A 292 -21.74 14.43 0.46
C ALA A 292 -22.33 13.03 0.73
N LEU A 293 -22.09 12.07 -0.16
CA LEU A 293 -22.51 10.70 0.01
C LEU A 293 -21.83 10.04 1.21
N VAL A 294 -20.51 10.18 1.34
CA VAL A 294 -19.75 9.62 2.46
C VAL A 294 -20.23 10.19 3.81
N MET A 295 -20.44 11.50 3.88
CA MET A 295 -20.92 12.15 5.13
C MET A 295 -22.37 11.77 5.48
N SER A 296 -23.18 11.35 4.52
CA SER A 296 -24.56 10.91 4.74
C SER A 296 -24.69 9.44 5.13
N ASP A 297 -23.67 8.61 4.88
CA ASP A 297 -23.67 7.17 5.15
C ASP A 297 -22.53 6.77 6.09
N GLY A 298 -22.87 6.48 7.35
CA GLY A 298 -21.88 6.08 8.36
C GLY A 298 -21.09 4.80 8.03
N ASN A 299 -21.63 3.91 7.18
CA ASN A 299 -20.91 2.71 6.74
C ASN A 299 -19.83 3.07 5.71
N LEU A 300 -20.17 3.90 4.72
CA LEU A 300 -19.19 4.41 3.74
C LEU A 300 -18.11 5.24 4.42
N LEU A 301 -18.50 6.10 5.36
CA LEU A 301 -17.57 6.90 6.16
C LEU A 301 -16.57 6.01 6.92
N GLY A 302 -17.06 4.99 7.62
CA GLY A 302 -16.18 4.05 8.33
C GLY A 302 -15.21 3.35 7.38
N ARG A 303 -15.70 2.85 6.22
CA ARG A 303 -14.87 2.18 5.21
C ARG A 303 -13.82 3.09 4.59
N LEU A 304 -14.18 4.34 4.30
CA LEU A 304 -13.22 5.33 3.77
C LEU A 304 -12.10 5.59 4.79
N ILE A 305 -12.45 5.91 6.04
CA ILE A 305 -11.45 6.24 7.08
C ILE A 305 -10.56 5.02 7.40
N ASP A 306 -11.13 3.82 7.50
CA ASP A 306 -10.36 2.58 7.68
C ASP A 306 -9.39 2.34 6.51
N THR A 307 -9.87 2.51 5.26
CA THR A 307 -9.07 2.35 4.05
C THR A 307 -7.95 3.39 4.02
N PHE A 308 -8.26 4.64 4.32
CA PHE A 308 -7.31 5.74 4.39
C PHE A 308 -6.21 5.48 5.43
N VAL A 309 -6.56 5.23 6.69
CA VAL A 309 -5.58 4.98 7.76
C VAL A 309 -4.72 3.76 7.46
N THR A 310 -5.33 2.69 6.96
CA THR A 310 -4.59 1.47 6.60
C THR A 310 -3.59 1.73 5.46
N SER A 311 -3.94 2.54 4.46
CA SER A 311 -3.02 2.90 3.37
C SER A 311 -1.80 3.68 3.88
N GLN A 312 -2.00 4.65 4.80
CA GLN A 312 -0.92 5.41 5.41
C GLN A 312 0.05 4.49 6.18
N LEU A 313 -0.47 3.62 7.04
CA LEU A 313 0.32 2.69 7.84
C LEU A 313 1.04 1.63 6.98
N ARG A 314 0.42 1.16 5.89
CA ARG A 314 1.07 0.23 4.96
C ARG A 314 2.29 0.88 4.30
N ALA A 315 2.17 2.12 3.84
CA ALA A 315 3.27 2.84 3.23
C ALA A 315 4.41 3.08 4.23
N GLU A 316 4.10 3.52 5.46
CA GLU A 316 5.09 3.73 6.51
C GLU A 316 5.82 2.43 6.88
N THR A 317 5.10 1.33 7.06
CA THR A 317 5.69 0.05 7.48
C THR A 317 6.54 -0.60 6.39
N SER A 318 6.20 -0.41 5.10
CA SER A 318 6.95 -1.00 3.99
C SER A 318 8.31 -0.33 3.75
N ALA A 319 8.50 0.91 4.19
CA ALA A 319 9.70 1.71 3.96
C ALA A 319 10.85 1.39 4.94
N SER A 320 10.97 0.16 5.42
CA SER A 320 11.97 -0.23 6.42
C SER A 320 12.68 -1.54 6.10
N ALA A 321 13.89 -1.74 6.67
CA ALA A 321 14.70 -2.94 6.50
C ALA A 321 14.04 -4.21 7.05
N ARG A 322 13.19 -4.08 8.04
CA ARG A 322 12.42 -5.15 8.66
C ARG A 322 10.97 -4.68 8.78
N PRO A 323 10.24 -4.70 7.65
CA PRO A 323 8.88 -4.20 7.64
C PRO A 323 8.02 -4.99 8.62
N PRO A 324 7.36 -4.31 9.56
CA PRO A 324 6.35 -4.94 10.39
C PRO A 324 5.26 -5.56 9.53
N ARG A 325 4.64 -6.61 10.02
CA ARG A 325 3.53 -7.24 9.31
C ARG A 325 2.21 -6.69 9.85
N LEU A 326 1.35 -6.26 8.95
CA LEU A 326 0.01 -5.83 9.29
C LEU A 326 -0.96 -7.02 9.25
N TYR A 327 -1.79 -7.10 10.29
CA TYR A 327 -2.86 -8.07 10.43
C TYR A 327 -4.13 -7.37 10.92
N HIS A 328 -5.28 -8.02 10.80
CA HIS A 328 -6.48 -7.72 11.57
C HIS A 328 -6.75 -8.86 12.55
N LEU A 329 -7.54 -8.61 13.59
CA LEU A 329 -8.00 -9.66 14.48
C LEU A 329 -9.51 -9.73 14.48
N ARG A 330 -10.06 -10.93 14.30
CA ARG A 330 -11.46 -11.26 14.59
C ARG A 330 -11.49 -12.62 15.21
N ASP A 331 -12.11 -12.75 16.39
CA ASP A 331 -12.27 -14.04 17.04
C ASP A 331 -13.25 -14.94 16.29
N GLY A 332 -13.24 -16.27 16.61
CA GLY A 332 -14.07 -17.24 15.89
C GLY A 332 -15.58 -17.06 16.09
N ALA A 333 -16.00 -16.35 17.12
CA ALA A 333 -17.38 -16.03 17.42
C ALA A 333 -17.79 -14.62 16.96
N GLY A 334 -16.82 -13.83 16.41
CA GLY A 334 -17.06 -12.45 16.00
C GLY A 334 -17.32 -11.46 17.13
N ARG A 335 -17.04 -11.85 18.38
CA ARG A 335 -17.27 -11.01 19.57
C ARG A 335 -16.18 -9.96 19.79
N HIS A 336 -14.95 -10.26 19.34
CA HIS A 336 -13.81 -9.38 19.45
C HIS A 336 -13.21 -9.15 18.06
N GLU A 337 -13.03 -7.89 17.72
CA GLU A 337 -12.40 -7.46 16.48
C GLU A 337 -11.44 -6.31 16.79
N VAL A 338 -10.24 -6.35 16.20
CA VAL A 338 -9.28 -5.25 16.21
C VAL A 338 -8.92 -4.94 14.78
N ASP A 339 -9.06 -3.68 14.40
CA ASP A 339 -8.94 -3.24 13.00
C ASP A 339 -7.56 -3.53 12.44
N LEU A 340 -6.49 -3.17 13.17
CA LEU A 340 -5.13 -3.42 12.75
C LEU A 340 -4.26 -3.91 13.91
N ILE A 341 -3.44 -4.91 13.64
CA ILE A 341 -2.35 -5.38 14.48
C ILE A 341 -1.05 -5.25 13.71
N VAL A 342 -0.13 -4.47 14.22
CA VAL A 342 1.23 -4.33 13.71
C VAL A 342 2.13 -5.32 14.45
N ASP A 343 2.52 -6.40 13.78
CA ASP A 343 3.36 -7.46 14.34
C ASP A 343 4.85 -7.11 14.14
N LEU A 344 5.51 -6.72 15.22
CA LEU A 344 6.94 -6.37 15.27
C LEU A 344 7.84 -7.60 15.50
N GLY A 345 7.30 -8.80 15.30
CA GLY A 345 8.00 -10.06 15.49
C GLY A 345 8.23 -10.38 16.96
N HIS A 346 9.48 -10.67 17.34
CA HIS A 346 9.83 -10.99 18.72
C HIS A 346 9.71 -9.81 19.70
N ARG A 347 9.65 -8.58 19.19
CA ARG A 347 9.50 -7.40 20.03
C ARG A 347 8.11 -7.27 20.65
N GLY A 348 7.06 -7.72 19.92
CA GLY A 348 5.68 -7.63 20.38
C GLY A 348 4.75 -7.07 19.30
N LEU A 349 3.62 -6.54 19.75
CA LEU A 349 2.51 -6.09 18.88
C LEU A 349 2.13 -4.65 19.22
N VAL A 350 1.67 -3.91 18.20
CA VAL A 350 0.88 -2.68 18.37
C VAL A 350 -0.54 -2.96 17.88
N ALA A 351 -1.54 -2.59 18.67
CA ALA A 351 -2.95 -2.83 18.36
C ALA A 351 -3.67 -1.49 18.14
N LEU A 352 -4.36 -1.36 17.02
CA LEU A 352 -5.01 -0.13 16.61
C LEU A 352 -6.48 -0.39 16.26
N GLU A 353 -7.34 0.44 16.80
CA GLU A 353 -8.76 0.55 16.44
C GLU A 353 -8.97 1.88 15.73
N ILE A 354 -9.86 1.94 14.74
CA ILE A 354 -10.10 3.15 13.93
C ILE A 354 -11.54 3.59 14.11
N LYS A 355 -11.77 4.86 14.42
CA LYS A 355 -13.10 5.43 14.64
C LYS A 355 -13.26 6.78 13.92
N ALA A 356 -14.21 6.83 12.99
CA ALA A 356 -14.57 8.05 12.25
C ALA A 356 -15.43 8.99 13.12
N LYS A 357 -14.93 9.38 14.30
CA LYS A 357 -15.61 10.31 15.22
C LYS A 357 -14.62 11.16 16.01
N GLY A 358 -15.00 12.40 16.34
CA GLY A 358 -14.13 13.39 16.99
C GLY A 358 -13.81 13.12 18.45
N ALA A 359 -14.60 12.28 19.13
CA ALA A 359 -14.36 11.87 20.51
C ALA A 359 -14.66 10.39 20.68
N VAL A 360 -13.77 9.66 21.34
CA VAL A 360 -13.89 8.25 21.64
C VAL A 360 -13.91 8.06 23.17
N ASN A 361 -14.43 6.93 23.63
CA ASN A 361 -14.58 6.62 25.04
C ASN A 361 -14.14 5.18 25.35
N ALA A 362 -14.23 4.77 26.62
CA ALA A 362 -13.79 3.44 27.07
C ALA A 362 -14.51 2.28 26.33
N ALA A 363 -15.75 2.46 25.87
CA ALA A 363 -16.44 1.43 25.09
C ALA A 363 -15.79 1.18 23.73
N ASP A 364 -15.17 2.21 23.12
CA ASP A 364 -14.42 2.08 21.87
C ASP A 364 -13.11 1.30 22.06
N ALA A 365 -12.56 1.32 23.27
CA ALA A 365 -11.32 0.63 23.61
C ALA A 365 -11.51 -0.83 24.02
N ARG A 366 -12.75 -1.32 24.19
CA ARG A 366 -13.07 -2.64 24.80
C ARG A 366 -12.31 -3.83 24.19
N HIS A 367 -12.13 -3.82 22.86
CA HIS A 367 -11.45 -4.91 22.16
C HIS A 367 -9.93 -4.84 22.33
N LEU A 368 -9.38 -3.64 22.45
CA LEU A 368 -7.96 -3.41 22.75
C LEU A 368 -7.64 -3.80 24.19
N VAL A 369 -8.51 -3.43 25.15
CA VAL A 369 -8.39 -3.85 26.56
C VAL A 369 -8.41 -5.37 26.65
N TRP A 370 -9.44 -6.01 26.05
CA TRP A 370 -9.52 -7.47 25.99
C TRP A 370 -8.25 -8.10 25.39
N LEU A 371 -7.70 -7.56 24.31
CA LEU A 371 -6.49 -8.09 23.70
C LEU A 371 -5.29 -7.99 24.62
N ARG A 372 -5.15 -6.87 25.33
CA ARG A 372 -4.10 -6.67 26.34
C ARG A 372 -4.23 -7.65 27.50
N ASP A 373 -5.46 -7.88 27.99
CA ASP A 373 -5.72 -8.88 29.04
C ASP A 373 -5.33 -10.30 28.62
N GLN A 374 -5.47 -10.63 27.31
CA GLN A 374 -5.12 -11.94 26.79
C GLN A 374 -3.61 -12.12 26.51
N LEU A 375 -2.90 -11.07 26.15
CA LEU A 375 -1.52 -11.15 25.67
C LEU A 375 -0.50 -10.46 26.59
N GLY A 376 -0.97 -9.68 27.56
CA GLY A 376 -0.10 -8.97 28.53
C GLY A 376 0.95 -8.10 27.84
N ASP A 377 2.18 -8.23 28.26
CA ASP A 377 3.33 -7.43 27.81
C ASP A 377 3.69 -7.62 26.33
N GLN A 378 3.07 -8.60 25.65
CA GLN A 378 3.25 -8.73 24.20
C GLN A 378 2.60 -7.56 23.42
N VAL A 379 1.60 -6.87 24.00
CA VAL A 379 0.99 -5.68 23.43
C VAL A 379 1.73 -4.45 23.94
N LEU A 380 2.70 -3.98 23.18
CA LEU A 380 3.57 -2.85 23.53
C LEU A 380 2.82 -1.52 23.59
N ALA A 381 1.87 -1.32 22.69
CA ALA A 381 1.03 -0.13 22.62
C ALA A 381 -0.35 -0.50 22.06
N ALA A 382 -1.38 0.18 22.53
CA ALA A 382 -2.72 0.07 22.01
C ALA A 382 -3.36 1.47 21.88
N ALA A 383 -3.97 1.77 20.74
CA ALA A 383 -4.57 3.08 20.51
C ALA A 383 -5.87 2.99 19.71
N VAL A 384 -6.83 3.83 20.07
CA VAL A 384 -8.02 4.13 19.25
C VAL A 384 -7.69 5.40 18.45
N LEU A 385 -7.54 5.25 17.12
CA LEU A 385 -7.33 6.37 16.20
C LEU A 385 -8.68 7.04 15.93
N HIS A 386 -8.73 8.38 16.07
CA HIS A 386 -9.97 9.12 15.95
C HIS A 386 -9.77 10.46 15.24
N THR A 387 -10.87 11.11 14.82
CA THR A 387 -10.82 12.35 14.03
C THR A 387 -10.76 13.64 14.88
N GLY A 388 -10.70 13.53 16.20
CA GLY A 388 -10.54 14.69 17.07
C GLY A 388 -9.08 15.12 17.22
N PRO A 389 -8.82 16.32 17.82
CA PRO A 389 -7.50 16.94 17.87
C PRO A 389 -6.63 16.50 19.06
N ALA A 390 -7.16 15.77 20.03
CA ALA A 390 -6.49 15.54 21.31
C ALA A 390 -6.18 14.08 21.58
N ARG A 391 -4.97 13.81 22.11
CA ARG A 391 -4.61 12.54 22.71
C ARG A 391 -5.06 12.51 24.18
N TYR A 392 -5.65 11.40 24.63
CA TYR A 392 -6.02 11.18 26.02
C TYR A 392 -6.10 9.68 26.35
N ARG A 393 -6.06 9.35 27.63
CA ARG A 393 -6.14 7.96 28.12
C ARG A 393 -7.60 7.48 28.13
N LEU A 394 -7.84 6.30 27.52
CA LEU A 394 -9.15 5.63 27.52
C LEU A 394 -9.26 4.54 28.59
N ALA A 395 -8.19 3.76 28.73
CA ALA A 395 -8.07 2.69 29.71
C ALA A 395 -6.58 2.45 30.01
N ASP A 396 -6.27 1.59 30.97
CA ASP A 396 -4.87 1.27 31.25
C ASP A 396 -4.17 0.73 30.00
N GLY A 397 -3.09 1.42 29.61
CA GLY A 397 -2.32 1.10 28.39
C GLY A 397 -3.06 1.27 27.06
N VAL A 398 -4.21 1.96 27.01
CA VAL A 398 -4.95 2.28 25.77
C VAL A 398 -5.20 3.78 25.67
N ASP A 399 -4.67 4.41 24.63
CA ASP A 399 -4.82 5.82 24.37
C ASP A 399 -5.82 6.09 23.22
N ALA A 400 -6.55 7.19 23.30
CA ALA A 400 -7.14 7.85 22.14
C ALA A 400 -6.06 8.67 21.46
N VAL A 401 -5.90 8.54 20.13
CA VAL A 401 -4.86 9.23 19.37
C VAL A 401 -5.48 9.84 18.11
N PRO A 402 -5.24 11.13 17.83
CA PRO A 402 -5.68 11.74 16.58
C PRO A 402 -5.11 11.01 15.35
N ILE A 403 -5.94 10.79 14.32
CA ILE A 403 -5.47 10.21 13.04
C ILE A 403 -4.36 11.08 12.43
N CYS A 404 -4.44 12.42 12.55
CA CYS A 404 -3.40 13.31 12.02
C CYS A 404 -2.03 13.12 12.69
N ALA A 405 -1.94 12.45 13.84
CA ALA A 405 -0.65 12.06 14.42
C ALA A 405 0.18 11.15 13.48
N LEU A 406 -0.41 10.59 12.42
CA LEU A 406 0.33 9.87 11.38
C LEU A 406 1.28 10.79 10.58
N TRP A 407 1.03 12.11 10.56
CA TRP A 407 1.79 13.08 9.73
C TRP A 407 2.10 14.40 10.42
N THR A 408 2.00 14.47 11.76
CA THR A 408 2.31 15.71 12.53
C THR A 408 3.29 15.43 13.65
#